data_b7420588c32443de75ba39186bc8a19b
#
_entry.id   b7420588c32443de75ba39186bc8a19b
#
_cell.length_a   1.000
_cell.length_b   1.000
_cell.length_c   1.000
_cell.angle_alpha   90.00
_cell.angle_beta   90.00
_cell.angle_gamma   90.00
#
_symmetry.space_group_name_H-M   'P 1'
#
loop_
_entity.id
_entity.type
_entity.pdbx_description
1 polymer ?
#
loop_
_entity_poly.entity_id
_entity_poly.type
_entity_poly.pdbx_seq_one_letter_code
_entity_poly.pdbx_strand_id
1 'polypeptide(L)'
;MKTTQKTLLAAAVAALAAPGTWAQTGPVPTQTLRQTTVTGSTIDDRFGDSTREPTSTVSLSGREIEAQHADNLVQVLKAIPGVTIDTQGGDDLKIKFRGVENQRYMGEKPGVAIVIDGVPVFERTGKVNINLDNIESIKVIKGGASYLFGEDALAGAVIITTKRGATNKGVSVETDVGAYGYQRELARIGRASDNWSGHLQLSQRKADDYHFQSNYKSQALAGNLRWLLNGHSDLTLGLEKEDRFRDKHGTVTGVTQAALDPRGTLGRDYARHFDVDLERVNLTYSNDLSDRTNLLALAYQYRDHTQFWSAPQRFSSTGAPVSSPDAYTTFNDYHQTQRGVKSELRTTTGPMAWMGGVEFKRNEYLNKTHAMVGYRNSPSPMERPTAAGTVFTDDRTGENEQALYGEGQWRLATDWTLTGNLRHDRIELDYDAKPVSGNRNSAIAERKSFDANSARLGLSWSGLANTVLFGNISTGFRAPTVDQLYRGSQSPSGSVANNPDLKTEQAINFEVGMRKTFTLMDREASLQTAVFQIDRKDFILDTNGQYSNGNAAHVARYENIGGARSRGLELALQSSISPAWSWDLAYTYLDSTFTQYDQFLLAQGNPRGTLVGTGACAGPNPNWNNCYQLV
;
A
#
# COMPACT_ATOMS: atom_id res chain seq x y z
N MET A 1 -30.69 8.06 5.84
CA MET A 1 -29.42 8.68 6.26
C MET A 1 -28.78 9.65 5.24
N LYS A 2 -29.20 9.68 3.97
CA LYS A 2 -28.60 10.56 2.91
C LYS A 2 -28.92 12.08 3.03
N THR A 3 -29.89 12.48 3.83
CA THR A 3 -30.33 13.91 3.96
C THR A 3 -29.58 14.66 5.06
N THR A 4 -29.10 13.96 6.08
CA THR A 4 -28.46 14.59 7.27
C THR A 4 -27.02 15.06 7.00
N GLN A 5 -26.32 14.48 6.02
CA GLN A 5 -24.93 14.88 5.70
C GLN A 5 -24.84 16.18 4.89
N LYS A 6 -25.81 16.45 4.01
CA LYS A 6 -25.85 17.73 3.27
C LYS A 6 -26.07 18.92 4.20
N THR A 7 -26.79 18.70 5.30
CA THR A 7 -27.07 19.73 6.31
C THR A 7 -25.85 20.00 7.19
N LEU A 8 -24.98 19.01 7.42
CA LEU A 8 -23.76 19.16 8.22
C LEU A 8 -22.68 19.95 7.47
N LEU A 9 -22.53 19.74 6.16
CA LEU A 9 -21.57 20.51 5.36
C LEU A 9 -22.00 21.97 5.25
N ALA A 10 -23.30 22.23 5.01
CA ALA A 10 -23.86 23.57 4.98
C ALA A 10 -23.81 24.29 6.34
N ALA A 11 -23.99 23.55 7.45
CA ALA A 11 -23.89 24.09 8.82
C ALA A 11 -22.46 24.41 9.23
N ALA A 12 -21.47 23.60 8.80
CA ALA A 12 -20.04 23.86 9.03
C ALA A 12 -19.56 25.09 8.26
N VAL A 13 -20.01 25.29 7.03
CA VAL A 13 -19.70 26.47 6.22
C VAL A 13 -20.38 27.71 6.79
N ALA A 14 -21.61 27.61 7.31
CA ALA A 14 -22.33 28.73 7.92
C ALA A 14 -21.75 29.15 9.29
N ALA A 15 -21.23 28.19 10.08
CA ALA A 15 -20.56 28.48 11.36
C ALA A 15 -19.18 29.15 11.18
N LEU A 16 -18.54 28.96 10.02
CA LEU A 16 -17.26 29.59 9.65
C LEU A 16 -17.41 31.02 9.10
N ALA A 17 -18.63 31.42 8.71
CA ALA A 17 -18.95 32.73 8.13
C ALA A 17 -19.36 33.81 9.14
N ALA A 18 -19.33 33.55 10.43
CA ALA A 18 -19.61 34.56 11.45
C ALA A 18 -18.49 35.63 11.46
N PRO A 19 -18.82 36.92 11.32
CA PRO A 19 -17.82 37.99 11.26
C PRO A 19 -17.14 38.18 12.60
N GLY A 20 -15.91 37.66 12.69
CA GLY A 20 -15.02 37.99 13.82
C GLY A 20 -14.48 39.41 13.63
N THR A 21 -14.60 40.23 14.64
CA THR A 21 -14.02 41.60 14.67
C THR A 21 -12.51 41.53 14.52
N TRP A 22 -11.98 42.14 13.46
CA TRP A 22 -10.55 42.26 13.20
C TRP A 22 -9.93 43.27 14.18
N ALA A 23 -9.16 42.78 15.15
CA ALA A 23 -8.32 43.65 15.93
C ALA A 23 -7.01 43.89 15.15
N GLN A 24 -6.69 45.12 14.82
CA GLN A 24 -5.40 45.52 14.29
C GLN A 24 -4.34 45.33 15.38
N THR A 25 -3.41 44.41 15.17
CA THR A 25 -2.24 44.23 16.02
C THR A 25 -1.09 45.07 15.50
N GLY A 26 -0.57 45.96 16.33
CA GLY A 26 0.70 46.66 16.12
C GLY A 26 1.88 45.66 16.07
N PRO A 27 3.08 46.13 15.67
CA PRO A 27 4.25 45.27 15.49
C PRO A 27 4.63 44.58 16.79
N VAL A 28 4.53 43.25 16.79
CA VAL A 28 4.97 42.41 17.91
C VAL A 28 6.49 42.36 17.92
N PRO A 29 7.18 42.61 19.07
CA PRO A 29 8.62 42.45 19.17
C PRO A 29 9.00 41.01 18.84
N THR A 30 9.96 40.86 17.95
CA THR A 30 10.54 39.55 17.56
C THR A 30 11.30 38.98 18.77
N GLN A 31 10.63 38.25 19.62
CA GLN A 31 11.30 37.33 20.53
C GLN A 31 11.85 36.17 19.67
N THR A 32 13.17 36.08 19.59
CA THR A 32 13.86 34.91 19.10
C THR A 32 13.52 33.76 20.04
N LEU A 33 12.48 33.02 19.71
CA LEU A 33 12.14 31.76 20.39
C LEU A 33 13.38 30.87 20.26
N ARG A 34 13.95 30.44 21.39
CA ARG A 34 14.88 29.32 21.42
C ARG A 34 14.26 28.25 20.54
N GLN A 35 14.99 27.83 19.52
CA GLN A 35 14.65 26.72 18.69
C GLN A 35 14.66 25.49 19.60
N THR A 36 13.53 25.20 20.22
CA THR A 36 13.30 23.95 20.92
C THR A 36 13.28 22.93 19.79
N THR A 37 14.36 22.19 19.64
CA THR A 37 14.42 21.04 18.75
C THR A 37 13.41 20.06 19.31
N VAL A 38 12.20 20.06 18.75
CA VAL A 38 11.17 19.07 19.09
C VAL A 38 11.69 17.75 18.52
N THR A 39 12.40 17.02 19.35
CA THR A 39 12.87 15.68 19.02
C THR A 39 11.64 14.81 18.79
N GLY A 40 11.48 14.44 17.58
CA GLY A 40 10.63 13.47 16.97
C GLY A 40 9.46 12.86 17.73
N SER A 41 8.28 13.44 17.58
CA SER A 41 7.03 12.83 18.03
C SER A 41 6.50 11.73 17.09
N THR A 42 7.23 11.36 16.03
CA THR A 42 6.83 10.31 15.09
C THR A 42 8.01 9.46 14.64
N ILE A 43 7.69 8.25 14.17
CA ILE A 43 8.67 7.32 13.58
C ILE A 43 9.44 7.93 12.40
N ASP A 44 8.83 8.90 11.71
CA ASP A 44 9.32 9.55 10.50
C ASP A 44 10.47 10.51 10.74
N ASP A 45 10.60 11.05 11.96
CA ASP A 45 11.63 12.03 12.30
C ASP A 45 13.04 11.45 12.30
N ARG A 46 13.18 10.12 12.41
CA ARG A 46 14.48 9.44 12.33
C ARG A 46 15.18 9.60 10.97
N PHE A 47 14.42 9.86 9.91
CA PHE A 47 14.95 10.06 8.55
C PHE A 47 15.16 11.53 8.19
N GLY A 48 15.12 12.42 9.16
CA GLY A 48 15.30 13.86 8.95
C GLY A 48 16.71 14.25 8.49
N ASP A 49 17.74 13.52 8.93
CA ASP A 49 19.12 13.77 8.58
C ASP A 49 19.59 12.88 7.42
N SER A 50 19.46 13.39 6.19
CA SER A 50 19.88 12.68 4.98
C SER A 50 21.39 12.41 4.91
N THR A 51 22.21 13.09 5.71
CA THR A 51 23.67 12.88 5.73
C THR A 51 24.05 11.56 6.41
N ARG A 52 23.18 11.05 7.27
CA ARG A 52 23.39 9.80 8.02
C ARG A 52 22.67 8.60 7.42
N GLU A 53 21.67 8.84 6.61
CA GLU A 53 20.84 7.75 6.08
C GLU A 53 21.53 7.03 4.91
N PRO A 54 21.92 5.75 5.08
CA PRO A 54 22.66 5.01 4.06
C PRO A 54 21.74 4.32 3.03
N THR A 55 20.61 4.93 2.66
CA THR A 55 19.67 4.39 1.68
C THR A 55 19.05 5.49 0.82
N SER A 56 18.56 5.14 -0.36
CA SER A 56 17.82 6.08 -1.21
C SER A 56 16.49 6.44 -0.59
N THR A 57 16.33 7.71 -0.26
CA THR A 57 15.07 8.27 0.24
C THR A 57 14.65 9.45 -0.63
N VAL A 58 13.35 9.60 -0.84
CA VAL A 58 12.76 10.76 -1.48
C VAL A 58 11.70 11.31 -0.55
N SER A 59 11.71 12.63 -0.32
CA SER A 59 10.70 13.30 0.50
C SER A 59 9.96 14.32 -0.36
N LEU A 60 8.64 14.32 -0.24
CA LEU A 60 7.74 15.29 -0.87
C LEU A 60 6.98 15.99 0.23
N SER A 61 7.02 17.32 0.23
CA SER A 61 6.26 18.14 1.18
C SER A 61 4.81 18.29 0.74
N GLY A 62 3.90 18.56 1.68
CA GLY A 62 2.51 18.85 1.39
C GLY A 62 2.32 20.03 0.44
N ARG A 63 3.21 21.04 0.48
CA ARG A 63 3.18 22.17 -0.46
C ARG A 63 3.49 21.75 -1.89
N GLU A 64 4.46 20.86 -2.08
CA GLU A 64 4.80 20.32 -3.40
C GLU A 64 3.65 19.46 -3.94
N ILE A 65 2.98 18.69 -3.07
CA ILE A 65 1.82 17.88 -3.43
C ILE A 65 0.64 18.77 -3.81
N GLU A 66 0.34 19.80 -3.02
CA GLU A 66 -0.73 20.77 -3.29
C GLU A 66 -0.46 21.56 -4.58
N ALA A 67 0.79 21.98 -4.83
CA ALA A 67 1.18 22.73 -6.02
C ALA A 67 1.04 21.91 -7.32
N GLN A 68 1.06 20.59 -7.24
CA GLN A 68 0.83 19.70 -8.37
C GLN A 68 -0.67 19.60 -8.75
N HIS A 69 -1.58 20.04 -7.89
CA HIS A 69 -3.03 19.83 -8.04
C HIS A 69 -3.38 18.38 -8.39
N ALA A 70 -2.71 17.43 -7.72
CA ALA A 70 -2.84 16.02 -8.03
C ALA A 70 -4.22 15.47 -7.67
N ASP A 71 -4.83 14.72 -8.58
CA ASP A 71 -6.12 14.07 -8.35
C ASP A 71 -5.99 12.82 -7.47
N ASN A 72 -4.82 12.17 -7.56
CA ASN A 72 -4.55 10.93 -6.87
C ASN A 72 -3.04 10.79 -6.57
N LEU A 73 -2.69 9.83 -5.72
CA LEU A 73 -1.31 9.57 -5.31
C LEU A 73 -0.39 9.13 -6.48
N VAL A 74 -0.95 8.62 -7.58
CA VAL A 74 -0.19 8.26 -8.80
C VAL A 74 0.56 9.47 -9.33
N GLN A 75 -0.14 10.58 -9.49
CA GLN A 75 0.44 11.80 -10.04
C GLN A 75 1.57 12.31 -9.16
N VAL A 76 1.45 12.12 -7.84
CA VAL A 76 2.46 12.52 -6.86
C VAL A 76 3.71 11.64 -6.92
N LEU A 77 3.54 10.32 -7.02
CA LEU A 77 4.65 9.37 -6.90
C LEU A 77 5.30 9.02 -8.24
N LYS A 78 4.65 9.24 -9.38
CA LYS A 78 5.16 8.85 -10.71
C LYS A 78 6.47 9.52 -11.12
N ALA A 79 6.78 10.68 -10.54
CA ALA A 79 8.02 11.40 -10.78
C ALA A 79 9.22 10.86 -9.97
N ILE A 80 9.00 9.90 -9.07
CA ILE A 80 10.06 9.32 -8.25
C ILE A 80 10.77 8.22 -9.02
N PRO A 81 12.10 8.30 -9.26
CA PRO A 81 12.85 7.24 -9.93
C PRO A 81 12.71 5.90 -9.19
N GLY A 82 12.60 4.80 -9.93
CA GLY A 82 12.42 3.45 -9.38
C GLY A 82 11.02 3.12 -8.89
N VAL A 83 10.08 4.07 -8.98
CA VAL A 83 8.67 3.88 -8.66
C VAL A 83 7.87 3.75 -9.96
N THR A 84 7.14 2.67 -10.08
CA THR A 84 6.17 2.45 -11.16
C THR A 84 4.80 2.26 -10.52
N ILE A 85 3.79 2.89 -11.11
CA ILE A 85 2.44 2.85 -10.57
C ILE A 85 1.47 2.43 -11.66
N ASP A 86 0.69 1.41 -11.37
CA ASP A 86 -0.45 1.00 -12.20
C ASP A 86 -1.73 1.53 -11.58
N THR A 87 -2.56 2.18 -12.36
CA THR A 87 -3.91 2.59 -11.97
C THR A 87 -4.92 1.60 -12.51
N GLN A 88 -5.89 1.27 -11.68
CA GLN A 88 -7.03 0.45 -12.10
C GLN A 88 -8.35 1.24 -12.10
N GLY A 89 -8.27 2.56 -12.30
CA GLY A 89 -9.36 3.53 -12.22
C GLY A 89 -9.43 4.23 -10.86
N GLY A 90 -9.71 5.54 -10.87
CA GLY A 90 -9.79 6.38 -9.67
C GLY A 90 -8.53 6.34 -8.81
N ASP A 91 -8.70 6.14 -7.51
CA ASP A 91 -7.62 6.12 -6.51
C ASP A 91 -6.99 4.73 -6.30
N ASP A 92 -7.34 3.71 -7.10
CA ASP A 92 -6.75 2.37 -6.98
C ASP A 92 -5.30 2.35 -7.45
N LEU A 93 -4.39 2.17 -6.51
CA LEU A 93 -2.97 2.18 -6.76
C LEU A 93 -2.36 0.80 -6.57
N LYS A 94 -1.54 0.41 -7.54
CA LYS A 94 -0.53 -0.62 -7.37
C LYS A 94 0.82 0.04 -7.47
N ILE A 95 1.55 0.06 -6.38
CA ILE A 95 2.87 0.66 -6.30
C ILE A 95 3.92 -0.44 -6.48
N LYS A 96 4.86 -0.22 -7.39
CA LYS A 96 5.98 -1.12 -7.63
C LYS A 96 7.27 -0.36 -7.39
N PHE A 97 8.13 -0.91 -6.55
CA PHE A 97 9.47 -0.39 -6.34
C PHE A 97 10.49 -1.32 -7.00
N ARG A 98 11.27 -0.78 -7.94
CA ARG A 98 12.36 -1.52 -8.57
C ARG A 98 11.94 -2.90 -9.10
N GLY A 99 10.73 -2.98 -9.68
CA GLY A 99 10.16 -4.21 -10.22
C GLY A 99 9.48 -5.13 -9.20
N VAL A 100 9.43 -4.77 -7.92
CA VAL A 100 8.68 -5.50 -6.89
C VAL A 100 7.33 -4.84 -6.68
N GLU A 101 6.26 -5.59 -6.88
CA GLU A 101 4.89 -5.10 -6.76
C GLU A 101 4.45 -4.95 -5.30
N ASN A 102 3.60 -3.95 -5.05
CA ASN A 102 2.92 -3.80 -3.78
C ASN A 102 2.05 -5.03 -3.49
N GLN A 103 1.15 -5.34 -4.41
CA GLN A 103 0.29 -6.51 -4.32
C GLN A 103 -0.16 -6.90 -5.73
N ARG A 104 0.03 -8.17 -6.13
CA ARG A 104 -0.36 -8.63 -7.47
C ARG A 104 -1.83 -8.95 -7.53
N TYR A 105 -2.33 -9.65 -6.53
CA TYR A 105 -3.70 -10.14 -6.45
C TYR A 105 -4.29 -9.86 -5.08
N MET A 106 -5.61 -9.83 -5.01
CA MET A 106 -6.34 -9.80 -3.75
C MET A 106 -5.92 -10.99 -2.86
N GLY A 107 -5.66 -10.73 -1.59
CA GLY A 107 -5.21 -11.74 -0.64
C GLY A 107 -3.70 -12.00 -0.61
N GLU A 108 -2.88 -11.30 -1.41
CA GLU A 108 -1.41 -11.33 -1.29
C GLU A 108 -0.92 -10.21 -0.36
N LYS A 109 0.19 -10.44 0.32
CA LYS A 109 0.87 -9.40 1.09
C LYS A 109 1.56 -8.40 0.15
N PRO A 110 1.60 -7.10 0.50
CA PRO A 110 2.35 -6.12 -0.26
C PRO A 110 3.86 -6.38 -0.18
N GLY A 111 4.59 -5.95 -1.21
CA GLY A 111 6.05 -5.92 -1.20
C GLY A 111 6.61 -4.53 -0.88
N VAL A 112 5.72 -3.53 -0.74
CA VAL A 112 6.01 -2.14 -0.37
C VAL A 112 5.07 -1.78 0.77
N ALA A 113 5.62 -1.47 1.94
CA ALA A 113 4.82 -1.05 3.08
C ALA A 113 4.26 0.36 2.88
N ILE A 114 3.04 0.58 3.35
CA ILE A 114 2.44 1.90 3.46
C ILE A 114 2.16 2.18 4.92
N VAL A 115 2.71 3.28 5.41
CA VAL A 115 2.64 3.65 6.83
C VAL A 115 2.11 5.07 6.94
N ILE A 116 1.03 5.27 7.67
CA ILE A 116 0.41 6.59 7.87
C ILE A 116 0.46 6.94 9.37
N ASP A 117 1.21 7.98 9.74
CA ASP A 117 1.48 8.38 11.14
C ASP A 117 1.96 7.21 12.02
N GLY A 118 2.84 6.35 11.47
CA GLY A 118 3.37 5.18 12.15
C GLY A 118 2.45 3.94 12.12
N VAL A 119 1.22 4.06 11.62
CA VAL A 119 0.27 2.95 11.47
C VAL A 119 0.50 2.25 10.14
N PRO A 120 0.90 0.98 10.11
CA PRO A 120 0.97 0.22 8.87
C PRO A 120 -0.43 -0.02 8.31
N VAL A 121 -0.62 0.30 7.03
CA VAL A 121 -1.89 0.13 6.34
C VAL A 121 -1.76 -1.04 5.37
N PHE A 122 -2.54 -2.07 5.62
CA PHE A 122 -2.66 -3.22 4.75
C PHE A 122 -4.13 -3.47 4.42
N GLU A 123 -4.47 -3.39 3.14
CA GLU A 123 -5.81 -3.70 2.67
C GLU A 123 -5.79 -5.00 1.87
N ARG A 124 -6.53 -6.00 2.35
CA ARG A 124 -6.60 -7.32 1.71
C ARG A 124 -7.16 -7.27 0.30
N THR A 125 -7.96 -6.26 -0.02
CA THR A 125 -8.48 -6.04 -1.37
C THR A 125 -7.42 -5.61 -2.38
N GLY A 126 -6.20 -5.32 -1.94
CA GLY A 126 -5.10 -4.84 -2.78
C GLY A 126 -5.19 -3.38 -3.16
N LYS A 127 -6.03 -2.65 -2.48
CA LYS A 127 -6.22 -1.23 -2.69
C LYS A 127 -5.51 -0.44 -1.61
N VAL A 128 -5.01 0.71 -1.99
CA VAL A 128 -4.47 1.67 -1.03
C VAL A 128 -5.36 2.91 -1.10
N ASN A 129 -6.15 3.09 -0.06
CA ASN A 129 -7.02 4.25 0.08
C ASN A 129 -6.29 5.31 0.91
N ILE A 130 -5.90 6.41 0.28
CA ILE A 130 -5.19 7.51 0.91
C ILE A 130 -5.89 8.82 0.60
N ASN A 131 -6.27 9.54 1.65
CA ASN A 131 -6.82 10.88 1.52
C ASN A 131 -5.69 11.89 1.25
N LEU A 132 -5.49 12.27 -0.01
CA LEU A 132 -4.46 13.24 -0.42
C LEU A 132 -4.57 14.59 0.28
N ASP A 133 -5.79 15.00 0.62
CA ASP A 133 -6.03 16.31 1.24
C ASP A 133 -5.46 16.40 2.66
N ASN A 134 -5.22 15.25 3.30
CA ASN A 134 -4.70 15.17 4.66
C ASN A 134 -3.19 14.91 4.72
N ILE A 135 -2.45 15.03 3.63
CA ILE A 135 -1.03 14.74 3.59
C ILE A 135 -0.20 15.99 3.90
N GLU A 136 0.65 15.93 4.92
CA GLU A 136 1.69 16.91 5.25
C GLU A 136 3.01 16.60 4.54
N SER A 137 3.37 15.31 4.44
CA SER A 137 4.55 14.86 3.72
C SER A 137 4.46 13.39 3.34
N ILE A 138 5.14 13.04 2.26
CA ILE A 138 5.39 11.65 1.85
C ILE A 138 6.89 11.43 1.84
N LYS A 139 7.32 10.35 2.49
CA LYS A 139 8.70 9.88 2.44
C LYS A 139 8.73 8.48 1.85
N VAL A 140 9.52 8.29 0.83
CA VAL A 140 9.71 7.01 0.14
C VAL A 140 11.07 6.46 0.48
N ILE A 141 11.12 5.25 1.03
CA ILE A 141 12.36 4.49 1.25
C ILE A 141 12.40 3.40 0.18
N LYS A 142 13.48 3.38 -0.60
CA LYS A 142 13.68 2.40 -1.68
C LYS A 142 14.71 1.36 -1.26
N GLY A 143 14.44 0.09 -1.61
CA GLY A 143 15.22 -1.05 -1.11
C GLY A 143 14.56 -1.69 0.13
N GLY A 144 15.02 -2.89 0.53
CA GLY A 144 14.40 -3.63 1.64
C GLY A 144 14.31 -2.82 2.91
N ALA A 145 13.11 -2.69 3.45
CA ALA A 145 12.79 -1.94 4.65
C ALA A 145 12.10 -2.80 5.74
N SER A 146 12.15 -4.13 5.60
CA SER A 146 11.55 -5.05 6.58
C SER A 146 12.15 -4.92 7.97
N TYR A 147 13.39 -4.49 8.08
CA TYR A 147 14.04 -4.16 9.37
C TYR A 147 13.35 -3.02 10.14
N LEU A 148 12.42 -2.27 9.50
CA LEU A 148 11.62 -1.21 10.13
C LEU A 148 10.14 -1.60 10.24
N PHE A 149 9.58 -2.18 9.17
CA PHE A 149 8.14 -2.32 8.97
C PHE A 149 7.67 -3.78 8.85
N GLY A 150 8.60 -4.77 9.01
CA GLY A 150 8.25 -6.18 8.97
C GLY A 150 7.96 -6.70 7.56
N GLU A 151 6.99 -7.59 7.47
CA GLU A 151 6.72 -8.44 6.30
C GLU A 151 6.27 -7.71 5.03
N ASP A 152 5.71 -6.53 5.17
CA ASP A 152 5.14 -5.79 4.04
C ASP A 152 6.18 -4.97 3.28
N ALA A 153 7.42 -4.88 3.76
CA ALA A 153 8.44 -3.97 3.27
C ALA A 153 9.61 -4.66 2.53
N LEU A 154 9.31 -5.67 1.70
CA LEU A 154 10.31 -6.44 0.94
C LEU A 154 11.20 -5.54 0.06
N ALA A 155 10.63 -4.53 -0.60
CA ALA A 155 11.31 -3.65 -1.55
C ALA A 155 11.33 -2.18 -1.14
N GLY A 156 10.68 -1.81 -0.06
CA GLY A 156 10.67 -0.45 0.44
C GLY A 156 9.41 -0.06 1.19
N ALA A 157 9.28 1.23 1.47
CA ALA A 157 8.13 1.77 2.18
C ALA A 157 7.75 3.17 1.70
N VAL A 158 6.46 3.48 1.76
CA VAL A 158 5.87 4.82 1.63
C VAL A 158 5.38 5.25 3.00
N ILE A 159 5.99 6.28 3.55
CA ILE A 159 5.67 6.83 4.87
C ILE A 159 4.93 8.14 4.65
N ILE A 160 3.73 8.24 5.18
CA ILE A 160 2.85 9.40 5.05
C ILE A 160 2.65 10.01 6.43
N THR A 161 2.92 11.30 6.52
CA THR A 161 2.60 12.11 7.69
C THR A 161 1.39 12.96 7.37
N THR A 162 0.39 12.96 8.27
CA THR A 162 -0.82 13.76 8.08
C THR A 162 -0.64 15.20 8.56
N LYS A 163 -1.48 16.10 8.03
CA LYS A 163 -1.47 17.54 8.38
C LYS A 163 -1.68 17.75 9.87
N ARG A 164 -0.98 18.76 10.42
CA ARG A 164 -1.00 19.10 11.85
C ARG A 164 -1.33 20.57 12.08
N GLY A 165 -2.01 20.86 13.20
CA GLY A 165 -2.44 22.21 13.53
C GLY A 165 -1.29 23.21 13.75
N ALA A 166 -0.12 22.74 14.15
CA ALA A 166 1.05 23.59 14.35
C ALA A 166 1.61 24.16 13.03
N THR A 167 1.58 23.37 11.95
CA THR A 167 2.08 23.74 10.61
C THR A 167 0.98 24.31 9.71
N ASN A 168 -0.28 23.93 9.93
CA ASN A 168 -1.44 24.31 9.09
C ASN A 168 -2.39 25.22 9.86
N LYS A 169 -1.91 26.41 10.29
CA LYS A 169 -2.73 27.39 11.04
C LYS A 169 -3.66 28.17 10.11
N GLY A 170 -4.84 28.48 10.62
CA GLY A 170 -5.85 29.28 9.91
C GLY A 170 -7.03 28.46 9.43
N VAL A 171 -7.82 29.07 8.57
CA VAL A 171 -8.97 28.46 7.89
C VAL A 171 -8.72 28.53 6.40
N SER A 172 -8.93 27.42 5.69
CA SER A 172 -8.94 27.42 4.23
C SER A 172 -10.17 26.68 3.70
N VAL A 173 -10.71 27.20 2.60
CA VAL A 173 -11.76 26.58 1.80
C VAL A 173 -11.26 26.55 0.37
N GLU A 174 -11.27 25.39 -0.24
CA GLU A 174 -10.76 25.16 -1.58
C GLU A 174 -11.82 24.44 -2.41
N THR A 175 -11.94 24.80 -3.67
CA THR A 175 -12.81 24.13 -4.64
C THR A 175 -12.07 24.01 -5.96
N ASP A 176 -11.96 22.79 -6.47
CA ASP A 176 -11.38 22.50 -7.78
C ASP A 176 -12.44 21.88 -8.68
N VAL A 177 -12.41 22.23 -9.96
CA VAL A 177 -13.24 21.64 -11.00
C VAL A 177 -12.35 21.25 -12.18
N GLY A 178 -12.67 20.15 -12.83
CA GLY A 178 -11.84 19.64 -13.92
C GLY A 178 -12.62 18.83 -14.95
N ALA A 179 -11.89 18.23 -15.87
CA ALA A 179 -12.45 17.37 -16.90
C ALA A 179 -13.17 16.15 -16.30
N TYR A 180 -14.05 15.54 -17.08
CA TYR A 180 -14.82 14.34 -16.72
C TYR A 180 -15.61 14.46 -15.43
N GLY A 181 -16.20 15.64 -15.19
CA GLY A 181 -17.02 15.87 -14.01
C GLY A 181 -16.26 15.96 -12.69
N TYR A 182 -14.91 16.10 -12.74
CA TYR A 182 -14.11 16.22 -11.53
C TYR A 182 -14.50 17.44 -10.71
N GLN A 183 -14.73 17.21 -9.43
CA GLN A 183 -14.99 18.23 -8.41
C GLN A 183 -14.30 17.82 -7.12
N ARG A 184 -13.61 18.78 -6.51
CA ARG A 184 -13.05 18.65 -5.16
C ARG A 184 -13.52 19.83 -4.32
N GLU A 185 -13.94 19.56 -3.12
CA GLU A 185 -14.33 20.53 -2.10
C GLU A 185 -13.58 20.20 -0.81
N LEU A 186 -12.93 21.19 -0.24
CA LEU A 186 -12.13 21.06 0.96
C LEU A 186 -12.37 22.23 1.90
N ALA A 187 -12.63 21.94 3.17
CA ALA A 187 -12.64 22.91 4.25
C ALA A 187 -11.73 22.42 5.37
N ARG A 188 -10.81 23.25 5.83
CA ARG A 188 -9.89 22.90 6.91
C ARG A 188 -9.73 24.04 7.90
N ILE A 189 -9.47 23.69 9.14
CA ILE A 189 -9.11 24.61 10.22
C ILE A 189 -7.95 24.03 11.02
N GLY A 190 -6.93 24.86 11.26
CA GLY A 190 -5.81 24.50 12.12
C GLY A 190 -5.55 25.63 13.12
N ARG A 191 -5.29 25.24 14.36
CA ARG A 191 -4.93 26.16 15.45
C ARG A 191 -3.82 25.59 16.29
N ALA A 192 -3.03 26.47 16.88
CA ALA A 192 -2.03 26.12 17.86
C ALA A 192 -1.99 27.19 18.95
N SER A 193 -1.77 26.75 20.18
CA SER A 193 -1.51 27.51 21.38
C SER A 193 -0.23 26.97 22.03
N ASP A 194 0.15 27.50 23.18
CA ASP A 194 1.35 27.06 23.89
C ASP A 194 1.31 25.58 24.30
N ASN A 195 0.12 25.09 24.68
CA ASN A 195 -0.06 23.74 25.22
C ASN A 195 -0.81 22.77 24.29
N TRP A 196 -1.32 23.24 23.17
CA TRP A 196 -2.04 22.35 22.24
C TRP A 196 -1.97 22.86 20.81
N SER A 197 -2.08 21.94 19.88
CA SER A 197 -2.35 22.25 18.47
C SER A 197 -3.34 21.24 17.90
N GLY A 198 -4.22 21.71 17.04
CA GLY A 198 -5.24 20.87 16.42
C GLY A 198 -5.48 21.24 14.97
N HIS A 199 -5.83 20.24 14.19
CA HIS A 199 -6.22 20.34 12.80
C HIS A 199 -7.49 19.50 12.57
N LEU A 200 -8.42 20.05 11.83
CA LEU A 200 -9.64 19.36 11.39
C LEU A 200 -9.91 19.72 9.95
N GLN A 201 -10.27 18.74 9.14
CA GLN A 201 -10.66 18.95 7.75
C GLN A 201 -11.82 18.06 7.34
N LEU A 202 -12.61 18.60 6.41
CA LEU A 202 -13.65 17.91 5.66
C LEU A 202 -13.29 18.01 4.19
N SER A 203 -13.31 16.90 3.46
CA SER A 203 -13.06 16.88 2.03
C SER A 203 -14.07 16.01 1.29
N GLN A 204 -14.36 16.38 0.07
CA GLN A 204 -15.11 15.58 -0.88
C GLN A 204 -14.43 15.65 -2.24
N ARG A 205 -14.34 14.50 -2.90
CA ARG A 205 -13.89 14.37 -4.29
C ARG A 205 -14.88 13.51 -5.05
N LYS A 206 -15.17 13.88 -6.30
CA LYS A 206 -15.98 13.06 -7.20
C LYS A 206 -15.56 13.29 -8.63
N ALA A 207 -15.75 12.30 -9.50
CA ALA A 207 -15.63 12.42 -10.94
C ALA A 207 -16.41 11.30 -11.63
N ASP A 208 -16.73 11.52 -12.91
CA ASP A 208 -17.21 10.46 -13.81
C ASP A 208 -16.05 9.64 -14.37
N ASP A 209 -14.82 10.21 -14.29
CA ASP A 209 -13.54 9.67 -14.75
C ASP A 209 -13.46 9.50 -16.28
N TYR A 210 -12.26 9.14 -16.78
CA TYR A 210 -11.97 9.05 -18.21
C TYR A 210 -12.73 7.93 -18.91
N HIS A 211 -12.75 6.73 -18.31
CA HIS A 211 -13.44 5.57 -18.88
C HIS A 211 -14.93 5.61 -18.58
N PHE A 212 -15.73 5.01 -19.45
CA PHE A 212 -17.15 4.77 -19.14
C PHE A 212 -17.27 3.82 -17.96
N GLN A 213 -18.26 4.06 -17.08
CA GLN A 213 -18.51 3.25 -15.89
C GLN A 213 -17.30 3.21 -14.94
N SER A 214 -16.68 4.36 -14.70
CA SER A 214 -15.57 4.53 -13.77
C SER A 214 -15.79 5.63 -12.73
N ASN A 215 -17.05 5.95 -12.45
CA ASN A 215 -17.43 6.99 -11.50
C ASN A 215 -16.82 6.72 -10.12
N TYR A 216 -16.36 7.77 -9.47
CA TYR A 216 -15.95 7.68 -8.09
C TYR A 216 -16.44 8.85 -7.25
N LYS A 217 -16.56 8.61 -5.94
CA LYS A 217 -16.84 9.62 -4.94
C LYS A 217 -16.13 9.23 -3.64
N SER A 218 -15.44 10.19 -3.02
CA SER A 218 -14.83 10.05 -1.70
C SER A 218 -15.26 11.22 -0.83
N GLN A 219 -15.59 10.95 0.43
CA GLN A 219 -15.91 11.93 1.46
C GLN A 219 -15.12 11.59 2.70
N ALA A 220 -14.35 12.54 3.22
CA ALA A 220 -13.49 12.28 4.37
C ALA A 220 -13.61 13.37 5.44
N LEU A 221 -13.56 12.91 6.69
CA LEU A 221 -13.31 13.70 7.88
C LEU A 221 -11.96 13.25 8.44
N ALA A 222 -11.02 14.17 8.60
CA ALA A 222 -9.72 13.89 9.18
C ALA A 222 -9.29 14.97 10.15
N GLY A 223 -8.53 14.60 11.17
CA GLY A 223 -8.00 15.58 12.10
C GLY A 223 -7.01 14.99 13.10
N ASN A 224 -6.32 15.88 13.77
CA ASN A 224 -5.46 15.54 14.89
C ASN A 224 -5.51 16.61 15.98
N LEU A 225 -5.22 16.18 17.18
CA LEU A 225 -5.05 17.02 18.34
C LEU A 225 -3.78 16.61 19.07
N ARG A 226 -2.81 17.50 19.17
CA ARG A 226 -1.62 17.35 20.01
C ARG A 226 -1.78 18.18 21.27
N TRP A 227 -1.53 17.58 22.41
CA TRP A 227 -1.55 18.21 23.72
C TRP A 227 -0.21 18.03 24.43
N LEU A 228 0.43 19.14 24.78
CA LEU A 228 1.65 19.17 25.59
C LEU A 228 1.23 18.99 27.05
N LEU A 229 1.54 17.82 27.61
CA LEU A 229 1.22 17.49 29.00
C LEU A 229 2.12 18.27 29.98
N ASN A 230 3.36 18.45 29.58
CA ASN A 230 4.38 19.25 30.27
C ASN A 230 5.51 19.63 29.28
N GLY A 231 6.61 20.21 29.75
CA GLY A 231 7.74 20.61 28.91
C GLY A 231 8.50 19.45 28.24
N HIS A 232 8.22 18.20 28.59
CA HIS A 232 8.95 17.02 28.13
C HIS A 232 8.05 15.96 27.49
N SER A 233 6.72 16.07 27.62
CA SER A 233 5.83 15.04 27.10
C SER A 233 4.62 15.61 26.39
N ASP A 234 4.20 14.90 25.34
CA ASP A 234 2.99 15.20 24.58
C ASP A 234 2.19 13.95 24.24
N LEU A 235 0.91 14.19 23.98
CA LEU A 235 -0.05 13.20 23.53
C LEU A 235 -0.68 13.69 22.24
N THR A 236 -0.63 12.88 21.18
CA THR A 236 -1.23 13.19 19.89
C THR A 236 -2.29 12.17 19.55
N LEU A 237 -3.53 12.63 19.37
CA LEU A 237 -4.65 11.84 18.85
C LEU A 237 -4.84 12.16 17.38
N GLY A 238 -4.81 11.15 16.52
CA GLY A 238 -5.18 11.24 15.11
C GLY A 238 -6.45 10.47 14.83
N LEU A 239 -7.29 11.00 13.96
CA LEU A 239 -8.52 10.34 13.51
C LEU A 239 -8.77 10.62 12.03
N GLU A 240 -9.31 9.61 11.35
CA GLU A 240 -9.76 9.70 9.97
C GLU A 240 -10.94 8.76 9.76
N LYS A 241 -11.97 9.28 9.10
CA LYS A 241 -13.11 8.51 8.61
C LYS A 241 -13.33 8.88 7.15
N GLU A 242 -13.45 7.87 6.30
CA GLU A 242 -13.64 8.08 4.88
C GLU A 242 -14.68 7.10 4.34
N ASP A 243 -15.64 7.64 3.57
CA ASP A 243 -16.64 6.89 2.81
C ASP A 243 -16.29 7.05 1.33
N ARG A 244 -16.12 5.93 0.61
CA ARG A 244 -15.78 5.90 -0.81
C ARG A 244 -16.76 5.04 -1.58
N PHE A 245 -17.17 5.56 -2.72
CA PHE A 245 -17.85 4.80 -3.76
C PHE A 245 -17.03 4.83 -5.04
N ARG A 246 -16.96 3.69 -5.72
CA ARG A 246 -16.31 3.63 -7.01
C ARG A 246 -16.85 2.53 -7.90
N ASP A 247 -16.98 2.87 -9.19
CA ASP A 247 -17.16 1.92 -10.28
C ASP A 247 -15.81 1.51 -10.86
N LYS A 248 -15.59 0.22 -11.03
CA LYS A 248 -14.40 -0.31 -11.67
C LYS A 248 -14.77 -0.87 -13.04
N HIS A 249 -14.45 -0.11 -14.07
CA HIS A 249 -14.70 -0.50 -15.47
C HIS A 249 -13.94 -1.76 -15.88
N GLY A 250 -14.36 -2.36 -17.00
CA GLY A 250 -13.65 -3.46 -17.65
C GLY A 250 -12.33 -3.00 -18.30
N THR A 251 -11.71 -3.90 -19.03
CA THR A 251 -10.43 -3.65 -19.73
C THR A 251 -10.68 -3.44 -21.20
N VAL A 252 -10.05 -2.42 -21.79
CA VAL A 252 -9.96 -2.29 -23.26
C VAL A 252 -8.88 -3.25 -23.73
N THR A 253 -9.25 -4.18 -24.64
CA THR A 253 -8.32 -5.22 -25.08
C THR A 253 -7.99 -5.06 -26.57
N GLY A 254 -6.69 -5.00 -26.89
CA GLY A 254 -6.17 -4.92 -28.24
C GLY A 254 -5.96 -3.49 -28.75
N VAL A 255 -4.89 -3.34 -29.55
CA VAL A 255 -4.43 -2.03 -30.08
C VAL A 255 -5.50 -1.38 -30.96
N THR A 256 -6.15 -2.16 -31.82
CA THR A 256 -7.18 -1.65 -32.72
C THR A 256 -8.36 -1.07 -31.98
N GLN A 257 -8.84 -1.77 -30.96
CA GLN A 257 -9.99 -1.30 -30.18
C GLN A 257 -9.62 -0.09 -29.31
N ALA A 258 -8.43 -0.09 -28.70
CA ALA A 258 -7.95 1.05 -27.96
C ALA A 258 -7.80 2.32 -28.82
N ALA A 259 -7.50 2.15 -30.11
CA ALA A 259 -7.46 3.25 -31.07
C ALA A 259 -8.85 3.73 -31.50
N LEU A 260 -9.84 2.83 -31.60
CA LEU A 260 -11.21 3.15 -32.01
C LEU A 260 -12.04 3.76 -30.88
N ASP A 261 -11.93 3.20 -29.69
CA ASP A 261 -12.67 3.63 -28.50
C ASP A 261 -11.81 3.44 -27.23
N PRO A 262 -10.92 4.39 -26.95
CA PRO A 262 -10.02 4.30 -25.78
C PRO A 262 -10.76 4.44 -24.44
N ARG A 263 -12.00 4.93 -24.42
CA ARG A 263 -12.83 5.09 -23.23
C ARG A 263 -13.75 3.90 -22.97
N GLY A 264 -13.97 3.08 -23.98
CA GLY A 264 -14.87 1.95 -23.93
C GLY A 264 -14.34 0.79 -23.12
N THR A 265 -15.22 -0.13 -22.78
CA THR A 265 -14.89 -1.39 -22.11
C THR A 265 -15.35 -2.54 -22.99
N LEU A 266 -14.42 -3.17 -23.69
CA LEU A 266 -14.75 -4.26 -24.60
C LEU A 266 -15.38 -5.45 -23.91
N GLY A 267 -16.55 -5.82 -24.42
CA GLY A 267 -17.26 -7.04 -24.04
C GLY A 267 -17.79 -7.08 -22.61
N ARG A 268 -17.81 -5.92 -21.92
CA ARG A 268 -18.40 -5.80 -20.59
C ARG A 268 -19.19 -4.52 -20.48
N ASP A 269 -20.50 -4.64 -20.51
CA ASP A 269 -21.43 -3.52 -20.33
C ASP A 269 -21.68 -3.21 -18.85
N TYR A 270 -20.78 -3.60 -17.97
CA TYR A 270 -20.92 -3.41 -16.52
C TYR A 270 -19.61 -3.03 -15.85
N ALA A 271 -19.71 -2.23 -14.81
CA ALA A 271 -18.64 -1.99 -13.85
C ALA A 271 -18.81 -2.87 -12.61
N ARG A 272 -17.74 -3.11 -11.84
CA ARG A 272 -17.86 -3.58 -10.46
C ARG A 272 -18.08 -2.38 -9.57
N HIS A 273 -19.10 -2.40 -8.73
CA HIS A 273 -19.34 -1.37 -7.74
C HIS A 273 -18.60 -1.68 -6.45
N PHE A 274 -17.92 -0.70 -5.87
CA PHE A 274 -17.24 -0.79 -4.59
C PHE A 274 -17.71 0.33 -3.67
N ASP A 275 -18.17 -0.04 -2.48
CA ASP A 275 -18.35 0.85 -1.34
C ASP A 275 -17.29 0.51 -0.29
N VAL A 276 -16.60 1.52 0.22
CA VAL A 276 -15.55 1.37 1.23
C VAL A 276 -15.78 2.38 2.35
N ASP A 277 -16.00 1.87 3.56
CA ASP A 277 -15.98 2.63 4.80
C ASP A 277 -14.65 2.39 5.52
N LEU A 278 -13.88 3.45 5.72
CA LEU A 278 -12.58 3.39 6.35
C LEU A 278 -12.56 4.24 7.62
N GLU A 279 -12.02 3.68 8.70
CA GLU A 279 -11.81 4.38 9.95
C GLU A 279 -10.40 4.14 10.47
N ARG A 280 -9.69 5.20 10.85
CA ARG A 280 -8.37 5.13 11.47
C ARG A 280 -8.33 6.03 12.70
N VAL A 281 -7.91 5.45 13.81
CA VAL A 281 -7.65 6.17 15.06
C VAL A 281 -6.28 5.76 15.56
N ASN A 282 -5.45 6.74 15.92
CA ASN A 282 -4.15 6.50 16.52
C ASN A 282 -3.90 7.48 17.68
N LEU A 283 -3.23 6.97 18.70
CA LEU A 283 -2.81 7.71 19.88
C LEU A 283 -1.31 7.54 20.05
N THR A 284 -0.57 8.64 19.97
CA THR A 284 0.89 8.66 20.12
C THR A 284 1.25 9.42 21.39
N TYR A 285 2.01 8.79 22.27
CA TYR A 285 2.63 9.41 23.42
C TYR A 285 4.13 9.56 23.18
N SER A 286 4.67 10.75 23.36
CA SER A 286 6.10 11.03 23.32
C SER A 286 6.54 11.63 24.65
N ASN A 287 7.70 11.17 25.15
CA ASN A 287 8.26 11.68 26.40
C ASN A 287 9.79 11.73 26.33
N ASP A 288 10.34 12.93 26.48
CA ASP A 288 11.77 13.15 26.65
C ASP A 288 12.15 12.81 28.10
N LEU A 289 12.63 11.58 28.32
CA LEU A 289 13.11 11.10 29.63
C LEU A 289 14.38 11.85 30.06
N SER A 290 15.13 12.38 29.11
CA SER A 290 16.27 13.26 29.30
C SER A 290 16.54 14.02 28.00
N ASP A 291 17.49 14.97 27.99
CA ASP A 291 17.93 15.70 26.78
C ASP A 291 18.40 14.77 25.65
N ARG A 292 18.66 13.50 25.92
CA ARG A 292 19.24 12.54 24.99
C ARG A 292 18.39 11.30 24.80
N THR A 293 17.36 11.13 25.59
CA THR A 293 16.56 9.89 25.59
C THR A 293 15.09 10.21 25.46
N ASN A 294 14.46 9.69 24.43
CA ASN A 294 13.04 9.83 24.15
C ASN A 294 12.37 8.46 24.16
N LEU A 295 11.19 8.39 24.75
CA LEU A 295 10.25 7.26 24.70
C LEU A 295 9.08 7.64 23.80
N LEU A 296 8.81 6.81 22.80
CA LEU A 296 7.65 6.91 21.92
C LEU A 296 6.76 5.68 22.12
N ALA A 297 5.46 5.88 22.30
CA ALA A 297 4.47 4.81 22.31
C ALA A 297 3.30 5.18 21.40
N LEU A 298 2.89 4.23 20.55
CA LEU A 298 1.78 4.36 19.61
C LEU A 298 0.80 3.23 19.84
N ALA A 299 -0.49 3.57 19.98
CA ALA A 299 -1.59 2.62 19.92
C ALA A 299 -2.53 3.02 18.78
N TYR A 300 -3.05 2.06 18.03
CA TYR A 300 -3.90 2.36 16.89
C TYR A 300 -4.97 1.31 16.61
N GLN A 301 -6.01 1.75 15.92
CA GLN A 301 -6.98 0.89 15.26
C GLN A 301 -7.23 1.41 13.85
N TYR A 302 -7.24 0.49 12.91
CA TYR A 302 -7.62 0.69 11.52
C TYR A 302 -8.76 -0.28 11.19
N ARG A 303 -9.80 0.21 10.56
CA ARG A 303 -10.94 -0.58 10.07
C ARG A 303 -11.19 -0.28 8.63
N ASP A 304 -11.45 -1.31 7.85
CA ASP A 304 -11.88 -1.25 6.47
C ASP A 304 -13.10 -2.17 6.31
N HIS A 305 -14.19 -1.59 5.85
CA HIS A 305 -15.37 -2.34 5.45
C HIS A 305 -15.58 -2.12 3.97
N THR A 306 -15.22 -3.12 3.17
CA THR A 306 -15.35 -3.09 1.71
C THR A 306 -16.49 -3.99 1.27
N GLN A 307 -17.48 -3.41 0.59
CA GLN A 307 -18.54 -4.12 -0.08
C GLN A 307 -18.37 -3.98 -1.59
N PHE A 308 -18.57 -5.06 -2.33
CA PHE A 308 -18.57 -4.94 -3.77
C PHE A 308 -19.50 -5.93 -4.46
N TRP A 309 -20.10 -5.46 -5.55
CA TRP A 309 -20.99 -6.20 -6.44
C TRP A 309 -20.17 -6.70 -7.62
N SER A 310 -20.27 -7.99 -7.91
CA SER A 310 -19.49 -8.62 -8.96
C SER A 310 -20.29 -9.71 -9.69
N ALA A 311 -19.68 -10.26 -10.75
CA ALA A 311 -20.24 -11.29 -11.58
C ALA A 311 -21.61 -10.88 -12.21
N PRO A 312 -21.58 -10.30 -13.41
CA PRO A 312 -22.80 -9.87 -14.09
C PRO A 312 -23.74 -11.06 -14.27
N GLN A 313 -25.00 -10.83 -14.00
CA GLN A 313 -26.07 -11.80 -14.21
C GLN A 313 -26.29 -12.01 -15.71
N ARG A 314 -26.00 -13.19 -16.22
CA ARG A 314 -26.22 -13.54 -17.62
C ARG A 314 -27.63 -14.07 -17.88
N PHE A 315 -28.15 -14.86 -16.95
CA PHE A 315 -29.48 -15.47 -17.03
C PHE A 315 -30.18 -15.35 -15.69
N SER A 316 -31.52 -15.14 -15.77
CA SER A 316 -32.38 -15.21 -14.59
C SER A 316 -32.45 -16.66 -14.05
N SER A 317 -33.06 -16.83 -12.90
CA SER A 317 -33.32 -18.18 -12.34
C SER A 317 -34.16 -19.09 -13.24
N THR A 318 -34.93 -18.49 -14.16
CA THR A 318 -35.75 -19.24 -15.16
C THR A 318 -34.99 -19.48 -16.47
N GLY A 319 -33.75 -18.96 -16.61
CA GLY A 319 -32.93 -19.12 -17.82
C GLY A 319 -33.15 -18.04 -18.89
N ALA A 320 -33.95 -17.02 -18.63
CA ALA A 320 -34.08 -15.87 -19.53
C ALA A 320 -32.82 -14.99 -19.50
N PRO A 321 -32.33 -14.53 -20.67
CA PRO A 321 -31.18 -13.60 -20.71
C PRO A 321 -31.47 -12.30 -19.93
N VAL A 322 -30.45 -11.77 -19.26
CA VAL A 322 -30.51 -10.49 -18.55
C VAL A 322 -29.70 -9.46 -19.32
N SER A 323 -30.32 -8.34 -19.68
CA SER A 323 -29.71 -7.27 -20.47
C SER A 323 -29.35 -6.02 -19.66
N SER A 324 -29.70 -5.97 -18.37
CA SER A 324 -29.34 -4.82 -17.52
C SER A 324 -27.86 -4.81 -17.19
N PRO A 325 -27.13 -3.71 -17.46
CA PRO A 325 -25.73 -3.60 -17.12
C PRO A 325 -25.47 -3.57 -15.60
N ASP A 326 -26.48 -3.21 -14.80
CA ASP A 326 -26.38 -3.14 -13.34
C ASP A 326 -26.85 -4.42 -12.63
N ALA A 327 -27.05 -5.50 -13.39
CA ALA A 327 -27.45 -6.76 -12.83
C ALA A 327 -26.22 -7.57 -12.37
N TYR A 328 -26.09 -7.78 -11.06
CA TYR A 328 -25.02 -8.55 -10.44
C TYR A 328 -25.57 -9.81 -9.79
N THR A 329 -24.75 -10.87 -9.76
CA THR A 329 -25.10 -12.13 -9.08
C THR A 329 -24.51 -12.22 -7.69
N THR A 330 -23.35 -11.60 -7.45
CA THR A 330 -22.54 -11.84 -6.25
C THR A 330 -22.30 -10.54 -5.48
N PHE A 331 -22.61 -10.60 -4.20
CA PHE A 331 -22.28 -9.58 -3.22
C PHE A 331 -21.16 -10.08 -2.32
N ASN A 332 -20.12 -9.28 -2.19
CA ASN A 332 -18.97 -9.56 -1.35
C ASN A 332 -18.90 -8.51 -0.24
N ASP A 333 -18.82 -9.00 1.00
CA ASP A 333 -18.83 -8.21 2.22
C ASP A 333 -17.58 -8.53 3.03
N TYR A 334 -16.63 -7.59 3.07
CA TYR A 334 -15.33 -7.74 3.69
C TYR A 334 -15.17 -6.76 4.84
N HIS A 335 -14.87 -7.27 6.02
CA HIS A 335 -14.54 -6.48 7.18
C HIS A 335 -13.12 -6.78 7.62
N GLN A 336 -12.31 -5.75 7.72
CA GLN A 336 -10.97 -5.82 8.27
C GLN A 336 -10.87 -4.93 9.50
N THR A 337 -10.28 -5.46 10.57
CA THR A 337 -9.94 -4.67 11.76
C THR A 337 -8.52 -4.99 12.16
N GLN A 338 -7.65 -3.97 12.09
CA GLN A 338 -6.27 -4.04 12.55
C GLN A 338 -6.11 -3.20 13.80
N ARG A 339 -5.46 -3.74 14.82
CA ARG A 339 -5.09 -3.06 16.06
C ARG A 339 -3.64 -3.31 16.37
N GLY A 340 -2.96 -2.32 16.90
CA GLY A 340 -1.58 -2.50 17.28
C GLY A 340 -1.12 -1.53 18.35
N VAL A 341 -0.03 -1.94 18.98
CA VAL A 341 0.73 -1.14 19.93
C VAL A 341 2.21 -1.24 19.54
N LYS A 342 2.88 -0.11 19.52
CA LYS A 342 4.30 0.00 19.21
C LYS A 342 4.96 0.90 20.23
N SER A 343 6.15 0.53 20.72
CA SER A 343 6.92 1.37 21.62
C SER A 343 8.39 1.38 21.20
N GLU A 344 9.00 2.56 21.24
CA GLU A 344 10.40 2.79 20.89
C GLU A 344 11.10 3.62 21.96
N LEU A 345 12.27 3.18 22.38
CA LEU A 345 13.20 3.96 23.19
C LEU A 345 14.37 4.38 22.31
N ARG A 346 14.60 5.68 22.23
CA ARG A 346 15.68 6.30 21.44
C ARG A 346 16.62 7.03 22.36
N THR A 347 17.94 6.85 22.18
CA THR A 347 18.94 7.56 22.97
C THR A 347 20.20 7.87 22.18
N THR A 348 20.90 8.90 22.59
CA THR A 348 22.17 9.32 22.00
C THR A 348 23.26 9.31 23.06
N THR A 349 24.37 8.60 22.81
CA THR A 349 25.50 8.50 23.74
C THR A 349 26.81 8.74 23.00
N GLY A 350 27.39 9.92 23.15
CA GLY A 350 28.60 10.32 22.43
C GLY A 350 28.43 10.23 20.90
N PRO A 351 29.25 9.41 20.20
CA PRO A 351 29.15 9.25 18.74
C PRO A 351 28.06 8.26 18.32
N MET A 352 27.34 7.67 19.25
CA MET A 352 26.35 6.63 18.97
C MET A 352 24.93 7.11 19.24
N ALA A 353 24.02 6.78 18.32
CA ALA A 353 22.58 6.87 18.51
C ALA A 353 22.00 5.47 18.42
N TRP A 354 21.07 5.15 19.31
CA TRP A 354 20.44 3.83 19.32
C TRP A 354 18.91 3.97 19.44
N MET A 355 18.24 3.00 18.91
CA MET A 355 16.80 2.82 19.08
C MET A 355 16.54 1.32 19.31
N GLY A 356 15.67 1.03 20.27
CA GLY A 356 15.11 -0.30 20.47
C GLY A 356 13.60 -0.21 20.55
N GLY A 357 12.88 -1.16 20.00
CA GLY A 357 11.43 -1.14 19.98
C GLY A 357 10.78 -2.51 19.94
N VAL A 358 9.52 -2.51 20.33
CA VAL A 358 8.62 -3.67 20.29
C VAL A 358 7.34 -3.28 19.56
N GLU A 359 6.75 -4.25 18.86
CA GLU A 359 5.49 -4.06 18.14
C GLU A 359 4.61 -5.30 18.33
N PHE A 360 3.33 -5.07 18.60
CA PHE A 360 2.28 -6.08 18.67
C PHE A 360 1.15 -5.64 17.76
N LYS A 361 0.83 -6.45 16.76
CA LYS A 361 -0.22 -6.18 15.79
C LYS A 361 -1.16 -7.38 15.71
N ARG A 362 -2.46 -7.10 15.68
CA ARG A 362 -3.50 -8.08 15.39
C ARG A 362 -4.37 -7.57 14.25
N ASN A 363 -4.47 -8.37 13.22
CA ASN A 363 -5.34 -8.14 12.08
C ASN A 363 -6.41 -9.24 12.03
N GLU A 364 -7.67 -8.86 11.91
CA GLU A 364 -8.81 -9.76 11.77
C GLU A 364 -9.55 -9.40 10.49
N TYR A 365 -9.81 -10.39 9.66
CA TYR A 365 -10.48 -10.24 8.39
C TYR A 365 -11.65 -11.23 8.31
N LEU A 366 -12.84 -10.70 8.03
CA LEU A 366 -14.06 -11.46 7.79
C LEU A 366 -14.44 -11.35 6.32
N ASN A 367 -14.72 -12.47 5.70
CA ASN A 367 -15.12 -12.58 4.29
C ASN A 367 -16.45 -13.29 4.20
N LYS A 368 -17.48 -12.59 3.75
CA LYS A 368 -18.78 -13.19 3.45
C LYS A 368 -19.20 -12.86 2.04
N THR A 369 -19.46 -13.92 1.27
CA THR A 369 -19.90 -13.78 -0.13
C THR A 369 -21.18 -14.55 -0.32
N HIS A 370 -22.19 -13.95 -0.98
CA HIS A 370 -23.46 -14.60 -1.25
C HIS A 370 -24.08 -14.17 -2.58
N ALA A 371 -25.02 -14.99 -3.06
CA ALA A 371 -25.83 -14.67 -4.23
C ALA A 371 -26.83 -13.56 -3.89
N MET A 372 -26.83 -12.46 -4.65
CA MET A 372 -27.79 -11.35 -4.49
C MET A 372 -29.16 -11.70 -5.02
N VAL A 373 -29.19 -12.42 -6.13
CA VAL A 373 -30.39 -12.76 -6.89
C VAL A 373 -30.37 -14.25 -7.27
N GLY A 374 -31.50 -14.79 -7.64
CA GLY A 374 -31.55 -16.12 -8.27
C GLY A 374 -31.04 -16.04 -9.71
N TYR A 375 -30.07 -16.90 -10.07
CA TYR A 375 -29.49 -16.90 -11.40
C TYR A 375 -29.05 -18.29 -11.88
N ARG A 376 -28.78 -18.40 -13.19
CA ARG A 376 -28.11 -19.54 -13.83
C ARG A 376 -26.88 -19.04 -14.60
N ASN A 377 -25.82 -19.86 -14.71
CA ASN A 377 -24.67 -19.58 -15.55
C ASN A 377 -24.92 -19.86 -17.03
N SER A 378 -25.95 -20.69 -17.33
CA SER A 378 -26.37 -21.09 -18.66
C SER A 378 -27.89 -21.05 -18.78
N PRO A 379 -28.46 -20.89 -20.01
CA PRO A 379 -29.91 -20.95 -20.22
C PRO A 379 -30.49 -22.37 -20.11
N SER A 380 -29.63 -23.39 -19.96
CA SER A 380 -30.06 -24.79 -19.95
C SER A 380 -31.01 -25.09 -18.80
N PRO A 381 -32.17 -25.70 -19.06
CA PRO A 381 -33.09 -26.12 -18.02
C PRO A 381 -32.53 -27.24 -17.12
N MET A 382 -31.47 -27.93 -17.57
CA MET A 382 -30.78 -28.95 -16.79
C MET A 382 -29.85 -28.37 -15.71
N GLU A 383 -29.45 -27.12 -15.84
CA GLU A 383 -28.67 -26.44 -14.82
C GLU A 383 -29.58 -26.04 -13.65
N ARG A 384 -29.17 -26.42 -12.43
CA ARG A 384 -29.89 -25.99 -11.23
C ARG A 384 -29.61 -24.50 -10.98
N PRO A 385 -30.64 -23.67 -10.80
CA PRO A 385 -30.42 -22.24 -10.48
C PRO A 385 -29.81 -22.12 -9.10
N THR A 386 -28.89 -21.15 -8.98
CA THR A 386 -28.44 -20.67 -7.68
C THR A 386 -29.55 -19.80 -7.08
N ALA A 387 -29.98 -20.09 -5.87
CA ALA A 387 -30.98 -19.29 -5.18
C ALA A 387 -30.38 -17.98 -4.63
N ALA A 388 -31.21 -16.93 -4.59
CA ALA A 388 -30.83 -15.70 -3.87
C ALA A 388 -30.54 -16.03 -2.40
N GLY A 389 -29.52 -15.36 -1.84
CA GLY A 389 -29.05 -15.59 -0.47
C GLY A 389 -28.14 -16.82 -0.28
N THR A 390 -27.87 -17.61 -1.35
CA THR A 390 -26.90 -18.71 -1.26
C THR A 390 -25.56 -18.19 -0.81
N VAL A 391 -25.05 -18.66 0.33
CA VAL A 391 -23.74 -18.26 0.87
C VAL A 391 -22.64 -19.09 0.21
N PHE A 392 -21.65 -18.42 -0.37
CA PHE A 392 -20.48 -19.04 -1.01
C PHE A 392 -19.28 -19.12 -0.07
N THR A 393 -19.07 -18.09 0.75
CA THR A 393 -18.03 -18.02 1.77
C THR A 393 -18.56 -17.38 3.05
N ASP A 394 -18.10 -17.86 4.19
CA ASP A 394 -18.28 -17.24 5.52
C ASP A 394 -17.02 -17.62 6.34
N ASP A 395 -15.98 -16.84 6.14
CA ASP A 395 -14.62 -17.15 6.55
C ASP A 395 -14.05 -16.04 7.43
N ARG A 396 -13.24 -16.43 8.41
CA ARG A 396 -12.48 -15.54 9.27
C ARG A 396 -10.99 -15.86 9.18
N THR A 397 -10.16 -14.84 8.99
CA THR A 397 -8.72 -14.93 9.10
C THR A 397 -8.26 -14.04 10.24
N GLY A 398 -7.48 -14.59 11.16
CA GLY A 398 -6.77 -13.86 12.20
C GLY A 398 -5.28 -13.87 11.91
N GLU A 399 -4.60 -12.76 12.19
CA GLU A 399 -3.15 -12.65 12.11
C GLU A 399 -2.65 -11.91 13.34
N ASN A 400 -1.72 -12.52 14.08
CA ASN A 400 -1.05 -11.91 15.19
C ASN A 400 0.44 -11.78 14.85
N GLU A 401 0.97 -10.59 14.96
CA GLU A 401 2.39 -10.30 14.72
C GLU A 401 3.01 -9.71 15.97
N GLN A 402 4.19 -10.22 16.32
CA GLN A 402 5.01 -9.73 17.42
C GLN A 402 6.40 -9.47 16.86
N ALA A 403 6.94 -8.29 17.14
CA ALA A 403 8.26 -7.94 16.68
C ALA A 403 9.12 -7.28 17.76
N LEU A 404 10.41 -7.61 17.72
CA LEU A 404 11.47 -6.94 18.45
C LEU A 404 12.47 -6.41 17.44
N TYR A 405 12.84 -5.12 17.54
CA TYR A 405 13.75 -4.51 16.60
C TYR A 405 14.65 -3.46 17.24
N GLY A 406 15.75 -3.17 16.55
CA GLY A 406 16.70 -2.15 16.99
C GLY A 406 17.51 -1.57 15.84
N GLU A 407 17.98 -0.36 16.07
CA GLU A 407 18.89 0.38 15.20
C GLU A 407 20.03 0.95 16.01
N GLY A 408 21.23 0.89 15.44
CA GLY A 408 22.40 1.60 15.96
C GLY A 408 23.04 2.43 14.84
N GLN A 409 23.28 3.70 15.11
CA GLN A 409 24.07 4.59 14.25
C GLN A 409 25.34 4.95 15.00
N TRP A 410 26.48 4.69 14.39
CA TRP A 410 27.77 4.98 14.97
C TRP A 410 28.57 5.91 14.05
N ARG A 411 28.90 7.11 14.55
CA ARG A 411 29.80 8.05 13.90
C ARG A 411 31.23 7.57 14.12
N LEU A 412 31.77 6.85 13.14
CA LEU A 412 33.13 6.28 13.18
C LEU A 412 34.21 7.37 13.12
N ALA A 413 33.93 8.43 12.35
CA ALA A 413 34.76 9.62 12.19
C ALA A 413 33.84 10.82 11.87
N THR A 414 34.41 12.01 11.69
CA THR A 414 33.64 13.23 11.40
C THR A 414 32.67 13.03 10.23
N ASP A 415 33.13 12.35 9.17
CA ASP A 415 32.42 12.22 7.90
C ASP A 415 31.86 10.82 7.65
N TRP A 416 32.09 9.85 8.56
CA TRP A 416 31.68 8.47 8.38
C TRP A 416 30.64 8.05 9.42
N THR A 417 29.51 7.55 8.95
CA THR A 417 28.46 6.98 9.81
C THR A 417 28.15 5.55 9.37
N LEU A 418 28.25 4.62 10.31
CA LEU A 418 27.82 3.23 10.17
C LEU A 418 26.44 3.08 10.79
N THR A 419 25.50 2.45 10.08
CA THR A 419 24.16 2.17 10.56
C THR A 419 23.89 0.67 10.48
N GLY A 420 23.41 0.10 11.59
CA GLY A 420 23.00 -1.30 11.66
C GLY A 420 21.57 -1.41 12.19
N ASN A 421 20.76 -2.28 11.57
CA ASN A 421 19.41 -2.59 12.02
C ASN A 421 19.23 -4.11 12.12
N LEU A 422 18.45 -4.53 13.11
CA LEU A 422 18.01 -5.92 13.28
C LEU A 422 16.53 -5.92 13.67
N ARG A 423 15.77 -6.87 13.13
CA ARG A 423 14.39 -7.12 13.53
C ARG A 423 14.08 -8.61 13.48
N HIS A 424 13.36 -9.07 14.47
CA HIS A 424 12.79 -10.41 14.55
C HIS A 424 11.27 -10.29 14.60
N ASP A 425 10.58 -11.03 13.72
CA ASP A 425 9.13 -11.09 13.62
C ASP A 425 8.65 -12.51 13.86
N ARG A 426 7.60 -12.67 14.66
CA ARG A 426 6.80 -13.87 14.77
C ARG A 426 5.38 -13.57 14.32
N ILE A 427 4.92 -14.32 13.30
CA ILE A 427 3.62 -14.16 12.66
C ILE A 427 2.83 -15.42 12.85
N GLU A 428 1.63 -15.32 13.42
CA GLU A 428 0.72 -16.44 13.63
C GLU A 428 -0.57 -16.20 12.85
N LEU A 429 -0.94 -17.13 11.99
CA LEU A 429 -2.15 -17.11 11.15
C LEU A 429 -3.16 -18.12 11.67
N ASP A 430 -4.41 -17.66 11.84
CA ASP A 430 -5.58 -18.50 12.12
C ASP A 430 -6.57 -18.38 10.97
N TYR A 431 -7.09 -19.50 10.48
CA TYR A 431 -8.14 -19.54 9.46
C TYR A 431 -9.29 -20.41 9.94
N ASP A 432 -10.46 -19.80 10.08
CA ASP A 432 -11.71 -20.44 10.44
C ASP A 432 -12.74 -20.22 9.33
N ALA A 433 -13.35 -21.29 8.86
CA ALA A 433 -14.34 -21.24 7.79
C ALA A 433 -15.55 -22.09 8.13
N LYS A 434 -16.75 -21.53 7.95
CA LYS A 434 -18.01 -22.24 8.23
C LYS A 434 -18.42 -23.12 7.07
N PRO A 435 -19.21 -24.19 7.32
CA PRO A 435 -19.91 -24.90 6.26
C PRO A 435 -20.79 -23.95 5.46
N VAL A 436 -20.75 -24.06 4.12
CA VAL A 436 -21.58 -23.25 3.22
C VAL A 436 -22.23 -24.13 2.16
N SER A 437 -23.47 -23.83 1.85
CA SER A 437 -24.30 -24.66 0.96
C SER A 437 -23.69 -24.80 -0.43
N GLY A 438 -23.48 -26.06 -0.85
CA GLY A 438 -22.98 -26.39 -2.20
C GLY A 438 -21.50 -26.19 -2.44
N ASN A 439 -20.73 -25.67 -1.46
CA ASN A 439 -19.34 -25.37 -1.64
C ASN A 439 -18.44 -26.06 -0.60
N ARG A 440 -18.87 -26.14 0.64
CA ARG A 440 -18.07 -26.71 1.74
C ARG A 440 -19.00 -27.35 2.78
N ASN A 441 -18.91 -28.66 2.95
CA ASN A 441 -19.82 -29.41 3.82
C ASN A 441 -19.39 -29.45 5.30
N SER A 442 -18.15 -29.10 5.62
CA SER A 442 -17.59 -29.13 6.97
C SER A 442 -16.89 -27.83 7.33
N ALA A 443 -16.84 -27.51 8.61
CA ALA A 443 -16.03 -26.43 9.11
C ALA A 443 -14.54 -26.73 8.93
N ILE A 444 -13.74 -25.68 8.76
CA ILE A 444 -12.28 -25.73 8.62
C ILE A 444 -11.68 -24.85 9.71
N ALA A 445 -10.64 -25.34 10.36
CA ALA A 445 -9.83 -24.58 11.30
C ALA A 445 -8.37 -24.93 11.06
N GLU A 446 -7.57 -23.94 10.63
CA GLU A 446 -6.16 -24.11 10.30
C GLU A 446 -5.31 -23.07 11.01
N ARG A 447 -4.10 -23.43 11.35
CA ARG A 447 -3.13 -22.54 11.98
C ARG A 447 -1.75 -22.70 11.38
N LYS A 448 -1.04 -21.57 11.22
CA LYS A 448 0.34 -21.56 10.74
C LYS A 448 1.12 -20.45 11.42
N SER A 449 2.39 -20.69 11.70
CA SER A 449 3.30 -19.67 12.23
C SER A 449 4.55 -19.56 11.38
N PHE A 450 5.11 -18.35 11.34
CA PHE A 450 6.36 -18.04 10.67
C PHE A 450 7.22 -17.20 11.60
N ASP A 451 8.51 -17.51 11.63
CA ASP A 451 9.54 -16.68 12.27
C ASP A 451 10.43 -16.11 11.16
N ALA A 452 10.70 -14.81 11.19
CA ALA A 452 11.51 -14.14 10.20
C ALA A 452 12.49 -13.16 10.85
N ASN A 453 13.69 -13.08 10.27
CA ASN A 453 14.69 -12.10 10.67
C ASN A 453 14.99 -11.17 9.50
N SER A 454 15.09 -9.89 9.78
CA SER A 454 15.53 -8.90 8.81
C SER A 454 16.62 -8.01 9.39
N ALA A 455 17.53 -7.58 8.52
CA ALA A 455 18.69 -6.80 8.91
C ALA A 455 19.06 -5.78 7.84
N ARG A 456 19.75 -4.72 8.25
CA ARG A 456 20.44 -3.78 7.37
C ARG A 456 21.81 -3.46 7.96
N LEU A 457 22.81 -3.34 7.09
CA LEU A 457 24.09 -2.71 7.39
C LEU A 457 24.38 -1.68 6.31
N GLY A 458 24.63 -0.46 6.71
CA GLY A 458 24.87 0.62 5.78
C GLY A 458 25.94 1.57 6.26
N LEU A 459 26.64 2.18 5.30
CA LEU A 459 27.70 3.15 5.51
C LEU A 459 27.40 4.40 4.72
N SER A 460 27.50 5.57 5.34
CA SER A 460 27.44 6.86 4.69
C SER A 460 28.73 7.67 4.92
N TRP A 461 29.15 8.40 3.87
CA TRP A 461 30.33 9.26 3.90
C TRP A 461 29.99 10.65 3.35
N SER A 462 30.32 11.69 4.13
CA SER A 462 30.02 13.10 3.84
C SER A 462 31.28 13.98 3.78
N GLY A 463 32.45 13.42 3.45
CA GLY A 463 33.73 14.14 3.42
C GLY A 463 33.92 15.08 2.22
N LEU A 464 33.00 15.10 1.23
CA LEU A 464 32.99 16.08 0.15
C LEU A 464 31.90 17.14 0.39
N ALA A 465 32.19 18.39 0.07
CA ALA A 465 31.26 19.50 0.23
C ALA A 465 29.91 19.18 -0.45
N ASN A 466 28.83 19.30 0.31
CA ASN A 466 27.45 19.09 -0.16
C ASN A 466 27.21 17.74 -0.85
N THR A 467 28.01 16.72 -0.49
CA THR A 467 27.94 15.40 -1.13
C THR A 467 27.93 14.32 -0.06
N VAL A 468 27.00 13.39 -0.18
CA VAL A 468 26.92 12.16 0.63
C VAL A 468 27.00 10.97 -0.30
N LEU A 469 28.00 10.11 -0.12
CA LEU A 469 28.06 8.78 -0.71
C LEU A 469 27.54 7.77 0.31
N PHE A 470 26.80 6.80 -0.14
CA PHE A 470 26.28 5.77 0.75
C PHE A 470 26.23 4.40 0.07
N GLY A 471 26.27 3.37 0.89
CA GLY A 471 26.02 2.02 0.45
C GLY A 471 25.38 1.20 1.55
N ASN A 472 24.51 0.26 1.18
CA ASN A 472 23.90 -0.66 2.13
C ASN A 472 23.66 -2.05 1.54
N ILE A 473 23.56 -3.00 2.47
CA ILE A 473 22.95 -4.29 2.25
C ILE A 473 21.79 -4.44 3.23
N SER A 474 20.63 -4.85 2.74
CA SER A 474 19.46 -5.07 3.57
C SER A 474 18.70 -6.32 3.14
N THR A 475 17.99 -6.92 4.09
CA THR A 475 17.11 -8.06 3.82
C THR A 475 15.66 -7.64 3.96
N GLY A 476 14.80 -8.30 3.22
CA GLY A 476 13.35 -8.19 3.30
C GLY A 476 12.72 -9.57 3.24
N PHE A 477 11.50 -9.68 3.76
CA PHE A 477 10.73 -10.91 3.69
C PHE A 477 9.24 -10.62 3.49
N ARG A 478 8.51 -11.65 3.07
CA ARG A 478 7.06 -11.64 2.94
C ARG A 478 6.52 -13.01 3.36
N ALA A 479 5.60 -13.05 4.33
CA ALA A 479 4.96 -14.29 4.75
C ALA A 479 3.85 -14.69 3.76
N PRO A 480 3.60 -16.02 3.57
CA PRO A 480 2.42 -16.49 2.85
C PRO A 480 1.13 -16.06 3.55
N THR A 481 0.10 -15.77 2.77
CA THR A 481 -1.23 -15.48 3.30
C THR A 481 -2.07 -16.76 3.45
N VAL A 482 -3.16 -16.66 4.21
CA VAL A 482 -4.16 -17.74 4.31
C VAL A 482 -4.68 -18.15 2.93
N ASP A 483 -4.88 -17.19 2.00
CA ASP A 483 -5.33 -17.48 0.64
C ASP A 483 -4.31 -18.28 -0.17
N GLN A 484 -3.03 -18.10 0.11
CA GLN A 484 -1.97 -18.87 -0.54
C GLN A 484 -1.81 -20.27 0.08
N LEU A 485 -1.89 -20.36 1.41
CA LEU A 485 -1.74 -21.63 2.14
C LEU A 485 -2.93 -22.59 1.95
N TYR A 486 -4.16 -22.04 2.00
CA TYR A 486 -5.39 -22.83 2.13
C TYR A 486 -6.38 -22.60 1.00
N ARG A 487 -5.91 -22.30 -0.20
CA ARG A 487 -6.73 -22.05 -1.39
C ARG A 487 -7.73 -23.17 -1.70
N GLY A 488 -7.31 -24.42 -1.54
CA GLY A 488 -8.18 -25.58 -1.75
C GLY A 488 -9.33 -25.66 -0.75
N SER A 489 -9.10 -25.23 0.48
CA SER A 489 -10.14 -25.14 1.51
C SER A 489 -11.14 -24.02 1.24
N GLN A 490 -10.66 -22.90 0.67
CA GLN A 490 -11.52 -21.78 0.29
C GLN A 490 -12.36 -22.05 -0.96
N SER A 491 -11.84 -22.86 -1.89
CA SER A 491 -12.49 -23.19 -3.16
C SER A 491 -12.46 -24.70 -3.43
N PRO A 492 -13.30 -25.49 -2.78
CA PRO A 492 -13.24 -26.96 -2.81
C PRO A 492 -13.74 -27.57 -4.13
N SER A 493 -13.52 -26.92 -5.26
CA SER A 493 -13.89 -27.39 -6.59
C SER A 493 -13.09 -28.62 -7.09
N GLY A 494 -12.08 -29.05 -6.30
CA GLY A 494 -11.14 -30.09 -6.69
C GLY A 494 -10.08 -29.68 -7.71
N SER A 495 -10.18 -28.45 -8.25
CA SER A 495 -9.22 -27.90 -9.22
C SER A 495 -8.09 -27.10 -8.57
N VAL A 496 -8.17 -26.86 -7.27
CA VAL A 496 -7.17 -26.13 -6.47
C VAL A 496 -6.82 -26.93 -5.21
N ALA A 497 -5.57 -26.79 -4.75
CA ALA A 497 -5.08 -27.48 -3.56
C ALA A 497 -4.50 -26.51 -2.53
N ASN A 498 -4.48 -26.94 -1.27
CA ASN A 498 -3.73 -26.29 -0.21
C ASN A 498 -2.23 -26.55 -0.38
N ASN A 499 -1.40 -25.61 0.10
CA ASN A 499 0.01 -25.81 0.32
C ASN A 499 0.43 -25.21 1.68
N PRO A 500 0.23 -25.96 2.77
CA PRO A 500 0.63 -25.51 4.11
C PRO A 500 2.16 -25.48 4.31
N ASP A 501 2.94 -26.01 3.36
CA ASP A 501 4.41 -26.06 3.43
C ASP A 501 5.09 -24.85 2.80
N LEU A 502 4.30 -23.86 2.37
CA LEU A 502 4.85 -22.60 1.87
C LEU A 502 5.78 -21.95 2.92
N LYS A 503 6.89 -21.45 2.42
CA LYS A 503 7.90 -20.67 3.16
C LYS A 503 7.75 -19.19 2.91
N THR A 504 8.33 -18.38 3.79
CA THR A 504 8.46 -16.94 3.56
C THR A 504 9.30 -16.66 2.32
N GLU A 505 8.81 -15.76 1.48
CA GLU A 505 9.62 -15.16 0.41
C GLU A 505 10.68 -14.25 1.04
N GLN A 506 11.90 -14.26 0.49
CA GLN A 506 13.02 -13.46 1.00
C GLN A 506 13.66 -12.64 -0.10
N ALA A 507 14.19 -11.47 0.26
CA ALA A 507 14.97 -10.62 -0.62
C ALA A 507 16.25 -10.16 0.06
N ILE A 508 17.33 -10.03 -0.74
CA ILE A 508 18.56 -9.33 -0.35
C ILE A 508 18.71 -8.16 -1.32
N ASN A 509 18.86 -6.98 -0.74
CA ASN A 509 19.00 -5.73 -1.47
C ASN A 509 20.41 -5.20 -1.29
N PHE A 510 21.08 -4.84 -2.39
CA PHE A 510 22.35 -4.15 -2.44
C PHE A 510 22.14 -2.78 -3.07
N GLU A 511 22.69 -1.75 -2.50
CA GLU A 511 22.57 -0.40 -3.01
C GLU A 511 23.84 0.39 -2.75
N VAL A 512 24.27 1.17 -3.77
CA VAL A 512 25.29 2.20 -3.66
C VAL A 512 24.75 3.45 -4.32
N GLY A 513 24.87 4.59 -3.66
CA GLY A 513 24.31 5.83 -4.18
C GLY A 513 25.04 7.08 -3.74
N MET A 514 24.60 8.19 -4.30
CA MET A 514 25.12 9.52 -4.05
C MET A 514 23.97 10.53 -3.96
N ARG A 515 24.06 11.45 -3.02
CA ARG A 515 23.28 12.68 -2.95
C ARG A 515 24.23 13.88 -2.99
N LYS A 516 23.95 14.84 -3.87
CA LYS A 516 24.78 16.04 -4.01
C LYS A 516 23.92 17.27 -4.26
N THR A 517 24.18 18.33 -3.51
CA THR A 517 23.66 19.67 -3.79
C THR A 517 24.79 20.52 -4.37
N PHE A 518 24.50 21.24 -5.44
CA PHE A 518 25.50 22.06 -6.15
C PHE A 518 24.82 23.25 -6.84
N THR A 519 25.60 24.18 -7.34
CA THR A 519 25.09 25.31 -8.11
C THR A 519 25.12 24.99 -9.59
N LEU A 520 23.97 25.15 -10.26
CA LEU A 520 23.80 25.02 -11.71
C LEU A 520 23.19 26.31 -12.23
N MET A 521 23.90 27.04 -13.12
CA MET A 521 23.43 28.34 -13.67
C MET A 521 23.00 29.33 -12.58
N ASP A 522 23.82 29.49 -11.54
CA ASP A 522 23.60 30.34 -10.36
C ASP A 522 22.35 29.97 -9.53
N ARG A 523 21.86 28.74 -9.68
CA ARG A 523 20.73 28.19 -8.91
C ARG A 523 21.14 26.92 -8.19
N GLU A 524 20.51 26.70 -7.06
CA GLU A 524 20.66 25.44 -6.35
C GLU A 524 20.10 24.28 -7.19
N ALA A 525 20.87 23.22 -7.28
CA ALA A 525 20.51 21.98 -7.93
C ALA A 525 20.81 20.80 -7.01
N SER A 526 19.95 19.80 -7.04
CA SER A 526 20.12 18.54 -6.32
C SER A 526 20.22 17.36 -7.27
N LEU A 527 21.21 16.51 -7.06
CA LEU A 527 21.39 15.25 -7.79
C LEU A 527 21.32 14.10 -6.80
N GLN A 528 20.47 13.14 -7.09
CA GLN A 528 20.47 11.84 -6.44
C GLN A 528 20.65 10.76 -7.48
N THR A 529 21.55 9.81 -7.23
CA THR A 529 21.74 8.63 -8.08
C THR A 529 21.98 7.41 -7.23
N ALA A 530 21.53 6.24 -7.71
CA ALA A 530 21.75 4.96 -7.06
C ALA A 530 21.85 3.83 -8.07
N VAL A 531 22.73 2.88 -7.81
CA VAL A 531 22.80 1.57 -8.46
C VAL A 531 22.33 0.54 -7.45
N PHE A 532 21.45 -0.36 -7.87
CA PHE A 532 20.87 -1.35 -6.97
C PHE A 532 20.77 -2.73 -7.61
N GLN A 533 20.71 -3.74 -6.75
CA GLN A 533 20.33 -5.11 -7.08
C GLN A 533 19.48 -5.69 -5.96
N ILE A 534 18.37 -6.34 -6.34
CA ILE A 534 17.46 -7.07 -5.45
C ILE A 534 17.44 -8.52 -5.93
N ASP A 535 17.92 -9.43 -5.11
CA ASP A 535 17.84 -10.88 -5.31
C ASP A 535 16.71 -11.44 -4.45
N ARG A 536 15.71 -12.05 -5.09
CA ARG A 536 14.57 -12.69 -4.42
C ARG A 536 14.67 -14.20 -4.55
N LYS A 537 14.34 -14.90 -3.49
CA LYS A 537 14.26 -16.37 -3.45
C LYS A 537 12.97 -16.83 -2.76
N ASP A 538 12.63 -18.09 -2.97
CA ASP A 538 11.39 -18.68 -2.46
C ASP A 538 10.14 -17.90 -2.91
N PHE A 539 10.18 -17.36 -4.15
CA PHE A 539 9.12 -16.53 -4.72
C PHE A 539 7.82 -17.33 -4.82
N ILE A 540 6.74 -16.80 -4.24
CA ILE A 540 5.44 -17.49 -4.18
C ILE A 540 4.65 -17.20 -5.45
N LEU A 541 4.36 -18.24 -6.24
CA LEU A 541 3.60 -18.16 -7.48
C LEU A 541 2.47 -19.17 -7.50
N ASP A 542 1.39 -18.80 -8.19
CA ASP A 542 0.31 -19.72 -8.53
C ASP A 542 0.70 -20.58 -9.73
N THR A 543 0.67 -21.90 -9.58
CA THR A 543 1.03 -22.85 -10.64
C THR A 543 -0.08 -23.04 -11.70
N ASN A 544 -1.27 -22.49 -11.48
CA ASN A 544 -2.41 -22.54 -12.41
C ASN A 544 -2.72 -23.95 -12.95
N GLY A 545 -2.55 -24.97 -12.14
CA GLY A 545 -2.81 -26.36 -12.54
C GLY A 545 -1.72 -26.97 -13.42
N GLN A 546 -0.55 -26.37 -13.45
CA GLN A 546 0.59 -26.83 -14.26
C GLN A 546 1.31 -28.05 -13.64
N TYR A 547 1.07 -28.32 -12.37
CA TYR A 547 1.60 -29.49 -11.69
C TYR A 547 0.58 -30.60 -11.56
N SER A 548 0.82 -31.71 -12.21
CA SER A 548 0.10 -32.95 -11.98
C SER A 548 1.08 -34.02 -11.51
N ASN A 549 0.85 -34.57 -10.34
CA ASN A 549 1.57 -35.73 -9.82
C ASN A 549 1.17 -37.03 -10.55
N GLY A 550 1.23 -37.04 -11.88
CA GLY A 550 1.01 -38.24 -12.67
C GLY A 550 -0.46 -38.70 -12.80
N ASN A 551 -1.43 -38.01 -12.18
CA ASN A 551 -2.86 -38.25 -12.35
C ASN A 551 -3.53 -37.03 -12.98
N ALA A 552 -4.52 -37.28 -13.83
CA ALA A 552 -5.14 -36.36 -14.77
C ALA A 552 -5.83 -35.10 -14.22
N ALA A 553 -5.77 -34.83 -12.94
CA ALA A 553 -6.30 -33.62 -12.34
C ALA A 553 -5.17 -32.56 -12.18
N HIS A 554 -5.15 -31.59 -13.06
CA HIS A 554 -4.27 -30.40 -12.93
C HIS A 554 -4.78 -29.54 -11.78
N VAL A 555 -4.20 -29.71 -10.60
CA VAL A 555 -4.60 -28.98 -9.40
C VAL A 555 -3.73 -27.75 -9.27
N ALA A 556 -4.33 -26.57 -9.37
CA ALA A 556 -3.65 -25.30 -9.14
C ALA A 556 -3.33 -25.15 -7.65
N ARG A 557 -2.13 -24.68 -7.32
CA ARG A 557 -1.74 -24.32 -5.95
C ARG A 557 -0.64 -23.27 -5.96
N TYR A 558 -0.43 -22.63 -4.84
CA TYR A 558 0.72 -21.74 -4.65
C TYR A 558 1.97 -22.55 -4.29
N GLU A 559 3.12 -22.15 -4.84
CA GLU A 559 4.40 -22.78 -4.61
C GLU A 559 5.50 -21.74 -4.44
N ASN A 560 6.56 -22.06 -3.66
CA ASN A 560 7.79 -21.31 -3.66
C ASN A 560 8.62 -21.71 -4.87
N ILE A 561 8.44 -21.01 -5.98
CA ILE A 561 9.04 -21.37 -7.25
C ILE A 561 10.16 -20.39 -7.58
N GLY A 562 11.39 -20.85 -7.39
CA GLY A 562 12.56 -20.19 -7.96
C GLY A 562 12.97 -18.86 -7.34
N GLY A 563 13.67 -18.11 -8.14
CA GLY A 563 14.26 -16.82 -7.79
C GLY A 563 14.05 -15.77 -8.87
N ALA A 564 14.14 -14.51 -8.47
CA ALA A 564 14.10 -13.37 -9.39
C ALA A 564 15.19 -12.36 -9.01
N ARG A 565 15.71 -11.66 -10.01
CA ARG A 565 16.68 -10.57 -9.83
C ARG A 565 16.17 -9.32 -10.51
N SER A 566 16.19 -8.22 -9.76
CA SER A 566 15.98 -6.87 -10.29
C SER A 566 17.23 -6.05 -10.06
N ARG A 567 17.78 -5.41 -11.10
CA ARG A 567 18.94 -4.53 -11.01
C ARG A 567 18.74 -3.30 -11.86
N GLY A 568 19.33 -2.19 -11.45
CA GLY A 568 19.13 -0.97 -12.20
C GLY A 568 19.93 0.22 -11.71
N LEU A 569 19.69 1.31 -12.41
CA LEU A 569 20.23 2.64 -12.14
C LEU A 569 19.08 3.63 -12.01
N GLU A 570 19.13 4.46 -10.98
CA GLU A 570 18.21 5.56 -10.76
C GLU A 570 18.96 6.88 -10.77
N LEU A 571 18.34 7.91 -11.34
CA LEU A 571 18.83 9.29 -11.33
C LEU A 571 17.66 10.23 -11.13
N ALA A 572 17.81 11.17 -10.21
CA ALA A 572 16.95 12.34 -10.02
C ALA A 572 17.80 13.60 -10.04
N LEU A 573 17.44 14.56 -10.85
CA LEU A 573 18.09 15.86 -10.95
C LEU A 573 17.01 16.94 -10.91
N GLN A 574 17.14 17.88 -10.00
CA GLN A 574 16.19 18.97 -9.81
C GLN A 574 16.93 20.30 -9.76
N SER A 575 16.36 21.34 -10.35
CA SER A 575 16.86 22.71 -10.25
C SER A 575 15.78 23.72 -10.66
N SER A 576 16.13 25.00 -10.64
CA SER A 576 15.29 26.08 -11.16
C SER A 576 16.05 26.91 -12.19
N ILE A 577 15.35 27.40 -13.22
CA ILE A 577 15.89 28.34 -14.21
C ILE A 577 15.73 29.78 -13.69
N SER A 578 14.64 30.03 -12.98
CA SER A 578 14.33 31.33 -12.38
C SER A 578 13.47 31.13 -11.12
N PRO A 579 13.15 32.17 -10.34
CA PRO A 579 12.21 32.04 -9.21
C PRO A 579 10.83 31.54 -9.61
N ALA A 580 10.45 31.68 -10.89
CA ALA A 580 9.16 31.27 -11.43
C ALA A 580 9.19 29.93 -12.19
N TRP A 581 10.38 29.38 -12.46
CA TRP A 581 10.53 28.18 -13.27
C TRP A 581 11.44 27.17 -12.58
N SER A 582 10.89 26.01 -12.24
CA SER A 582 11.62 24.85 -11.76
C SER A 582 11.45 23.69 -12.73
N TRP A 583 12.39 22.75 -12.69
CA TRP A 583 12.35 21.54 -13.49
C TRP A 583 12.92 20.36 -12.70
N ASP A 584 12.45 19.19 -13.01
CA ASP A 584 12.93 17.93 -12.50
C ASP A 584 13.12 16.92 -13.63
N LEU A 585 14.14 16.10 -13.51
CA LEU A 585 14.45 14.99 -14.39
C LEU A 585 14.58 13.72 -13.56
N ALA A 586 13.74 12.73 -13.85
CA ALA A 586 13.79 11.42 -13.25
C ALA A 586 14.06 10.36 -14.32
N TYR A 587 15.06 9.51 -14.10
CA TYR A 587 15.38 8.41 -14.99
C TYR A 587 15.59 7.13 -14.19
N THR A 588 15.05 6.02 -14.73
CA THR A 588 15.25 4.69 -14.18
C THR A 588 15.55 3.72 -15.32
N TYR A 589 16.66 3.01 -15.20
CA TYR A 589 16.91 1.79 -15.94
C TYR A 589 16.66 0.60 -15.02
N LEU A 590 15.84 -0.35 -15.46
CA LEU A 590 15.47 -1.55 -14.70
C LEU A 590 15.58 -2.78 -15.61
N ASP A 591 16.33 -3.77 -15.14
CA ASP A 591 16.40 -5.12 -15.70
C ASP A 591 15.88 -6.09 -14.62
N SER A 592 14.75 -6.74 -14.90
CA SER A 592 14.11 -7.70 -13.98
C SER A 592 13.90 -9.03 -14.67
N THR A 593 14.52 -10.08 -14.15
CA THR A 593 14.50 -11.42 -14.72
C THR A 593 14.27 -12.48 -13.67
N PHE A 594 13.64 -13.58 -14.05
CA PHE A 594 13.68 -14.79 -13.23
C PHE A 594 15.08 -15.42 -13.34
N THR A 595 15.69 -15.72 -12.20
CA THR A 595 16.97 -16.42 -12.12
C THR A 595 16.78 -17.93 -12.01
N GLN A 596 15.61 -18.34 -11.50
CA GLN A 596 15.15 -19.71 -11.43
C GLN A 596 13.63 -19.71 -11.55
N TYR A 597 13.10 -20.47 -12.50
CA TYR A 597 11.65 -20.57 -12.73
C TYR A 597 11.32 -21.99 -13.22
N ASP A 598 11.05 -22.88 -12.28
CA ASP A 598 10.84 -24.31 -12.53
C ASP A 598 9.34 -24.61 -12.72
N GLN A 599 8.75 -24.00 -13.75
CA GLN A 599 7.35 -24.27 -14.12
C GLN A 599 7.26 -25.02 -15.44
N PHE A 600 6.24 -25.89 -15.51
CA PHE A 600 5.85 -26.58 -16.72
C PHE A 600 4.48 -26.08 -17.18
N LEU A 601 4.36 -25.69 -18.44
CA LEU A 601 3.08 -25.42 -19.06
C LEU A 601 2.54 -26.67 -19.73
N LEU A 602 1.23 -26.91 -19.60
CA LEU A 602 0.58 -27.94 -20.40
C LEU A 602 0.71 -27.57 -21.89
N ALA A 603 1.30 -28.44 -22.68
CA ALA A 603 1.44 -28.24 -24.11
C ALA A 603 0.06 -28.39 -24.77
N GLN A 604 -0.51 -27.27 -25.24
CA GLN A 604 -1.75 -27.29 -26.03
C GLN A 604 -1.44 -26.92 -27.48
N GLY A 605 -1.85 -27.76 -28.41
CA GLY A 605 -1.67 -27.50 -29.84
C GLY A 605 -0.24 -27.72 -30.32
N ASN A 606 0.40 -26.72 -30.87
CA ASN A 606 1.73 -26.78 -31.46
C ASN A 606 2.79 -26.29 -30.47
N PRO A 607 3.40 -27.16 -29.66
CA PRO A 607 4.30 -26.74 -28.58
C PRO A 607 5.60 -26.18 -29.15
N ARG A 608 6.04 -25.07 -28.59
CA ARG A 608 7.37 -24.51 -28.81
C ARG A 608 8.25 -24.86 -27.62
N GLY A 609 9.41 -25.46 -27.85
CA GLY A 609 10.37 -25.82 -26.81
C GLY A 609 10.45 -27.32 -26.53
N THR A 610 11.13 -27.68 -25.45
CA THR A 610 11.34 -29.09 -25.07
C THR A 610 10.11 -29.64 -24.39
N LEU A 611 9.51 -30.68 -24.98
CA LEU A 611 8.42 -31.41 -24.35
C LEU A 611 8.96 -32.32 -23.24
N VAL A 612 8.35 -32.26 -22.08
CA VAL A 612 8.63 -33.15 -20.96
C VAL A 612 7.39 -33.98 -20.68
N GLY A 613 7.48 -35.28 -20.86
CA GLY A 613 6.39 -36.21 -20.65
C GLY A 613 6.73 -37.62 -21.07
N THR A 614 5.93 -38.59 -20.67
CA THR A 614 6.10 -40.00 -21.04
C THR A 614 5.28 -40.33 -22.28
N GLY A 615 5.69 -41.34 -23.02
CA GLY A 615 5.02 -42.05 -24.15
C GLY A 615 3.89 -41.37 -24.94
N ALA A 616 2.94 -40.75 -24.25
CA ALA A 616 1.81 -40.04 -24.88
C ALA A 616 2.19 -38.72 -25.57
N CYS A 617 3.37 -38.18 -25.29
CA CYS A 617 3.88 -36.94 -25.88
C CYS A 617 4.86 -37.20 -27.04
N ALA A 618 5.19 -38.45 -27.28
CA ALA A 618 6.05 -38.88 -28.36
C ALA A 618 5.22 -39.46 -29.50
N GLY A 619 5.49 -39.07 -30.75
CA GLY A 619 4.86 -39.61 -31.91
C GLY A 619 4.02 -38.61 -32.72
N PRO A 620 3.45 -39.03 -33.86
CA PRO A 620 2.76 -38.14 -34.79
C PRO A 620 1.42 -37.59 -34.30
N ASN A 621 0.81 -38.24 -33.29
CA ASN A 621 -0.44 -37.79 -32.68
C ASN A 621 -0.35 -37.79 -31.14
N PRO A 622 0.40 -36.90 -30.54
CA PRO A 622 0.56 -36.85 -29.09
C PRO A 622 -0.76 -36.46 -28.43
N ASN A 623 -1.05 -37.07 -27.28
CA ASN A 623 -2.17 -36.63 -26.44
C ASN A 623 -1.74 -35.38 -25.64
N TRP A 624 -1.99 -34.22 -26.20
CA TRP A 624 -1.58 -32.95 -25.67
C TRP A 624 -2.09 -32.64 -24.26
N ASN A 625 -3.17 -33.29 -23.81
CA ASN A 625 -3.69 -33.13 -22.46
C ASN A 625 -2.74 -33.66 -21.37
N ASN A 626 -1.78 -34.51 -21.75
CA ASN A 626 -0.82 -35.14 -20.85
C ASN A 626 0.64 -34.69 -21.15
N CYS A 627 0.81 -33.70 -22.00
CA CYS A 627 2.14 -33.21 -22.38
C CYS A 627 2.44 -31.88 -21.70
N TYR A 628 3.66 -31.73 -21.23
CA TYR A 628 4.15 -30.56 -20.55
C TYR A 628 5.32 -29.95 -21.31
N GLN A 629 5.42 -28.66 -21.30
CA GLN A 629 6.54 -27.91 -21.88
C GLN A 629 7.30 -27.23 -20.73
N LEU A 630 8.62 -27.37 -20.73
CA LEU A 630 9.48 -26.62 -19.86
C LEU A 630 9.49 -25.15 -20.35
N VAL A 631 9.25 -24.19 -19.47
CA VAL A 631 9.19 -22.76 -19.79
C VAL A 631 10.48 -22.07 -19.35
#